data_83daca6d0ad703df6f3f4dbe69935c5e
#
_entry.id   83daca6d0ad703df6f3f4dbe69935c5e
#
_cell.length_a   1.000
_cell.length_b   1.000
_cell.length_c   1.000
_cell.angle_alpha   90.00
_cell.angle_beta   90.00
_cell.angle_gamma   90.00
#
_symmetry.space_group_name_H-M   'P 1'
#
loop_
_entity.id
_entity.type
_entity.pdbx_description
1 polymer ?
#
loop_
_entity_poly.entity_id
_entity_poly.type
_entity_poly.pdbx_seq_one_letter_code
_entity_poly.pdbx_strand_id
1 'polypeptide(L)'
;MRRRLLSITRSEPVGPYTLLRLQRRDLDAGVPGQFFMLEAPGRVLPRPMSVCLATATELAFLIDPVGPGTQALCRLDAGESLHVLGPLGKGFELDVERPLLVGGGIGIAPLPYLSARLSRRGGRPPALLGFRSDWHAEAAALVPNAEVVVEPVYVTELLPDGLLDVLACGPEPMLDALRAIVPTAQLAWEAPMACGYGACYGCVVELDGELKRLCVEGPVLVAA
;
A
#
# COMPACT_ATOMS: atom_id res chain seq x y z
N MET A 1 -7.95 -3.14 -18.15
CA MET A 1 -7.09 -1.99 -17.76
C MET A 1 -7.52 -0.78 -18.59
N ARG A 2 -7.88 0.35 -17.96
CA ARG A 2 -8.31 1.59 -18.65
C ARG A 2 -7.76 2.81 -17.93
N ARG A 3 -7.20 3.78 -18.69
CA ARG A 3 -6.85 5.10 -18.18
C ARG A 3 -8.13 5.91 -17.98
N ARG A 4 -8.30 6.52 -16.82
CA ARG A 4 -9.48 7.31 -16.43
C ARG A 4 -9.05 8.67 -15.89
N LEU A 5 -9.83 9.69 -16.15
CA LEU A 5 -9.73 10.99 -15.50
C LEU A 5 -10.70 11.01 -14.32
N LEU A 6 -10.18 11.18 -13.11
CA LEU A 6 -10.96 11.22 -11.87
C LEU A 6 -10.82 12.58 -11.18
N SER A 7 -11.92 13.08 -10.65
CA SER A 7 -11.91 14.32 -9.87
C SER A 7 -11.49 14.04 -8.43
N ILE A 8 -10.70 14.94 -7.88
CA ILE A 8 -10.31 14.94 -6.47
C ILE A 8 -11.48 15.45 -5.65
N THR A 9 -11.92 14.66 -4.68
CA THR A 9 -12.99 15.04 -3.74
C THR A 9 -12.43 15.69 -2.48
N ARG A 10 -11.23 15.28 -2.07
CA ARG A 10 -10.57 15.79 -0.87
C ARG A 10 -9.07 15.50 -0.90
N SER A 11 -8.29 16.42 -0.34
CA SER A 11 -6.86 16.25 -0.04
C SER A 11 -6.64 16.69 1.40
N GLU A 12 -6.13 15.82 2.25
CA GLU A 12 -6.01 16.07 3.69
C GLU A 12 -4.69 15.55 4.25
N PRO A 13 -4.04 16.30 5.17
CA PRO A 13 -2.82 15.84 5.82
C PRO A 13 -3.14 14.73 6.82
N VAL A 14 -2.23 13.75 6.92
CA VAL A 14 -2.24 12.68 7.93
C VAL A 14 -0.80 12.50 8.41
N GLY A 15 -0.40 13.19 9.47
CA GLY A 15 1.00 13.34 9.83
C GLY A 15 1.81 13.94 8.69
N PRO A 16 2.94 13.35 8.29
CA PRO A 16 3.75 13.84 7.17
C PRO A 16 3.17 13.49 5.79
N TYR A 17 2.15 12.64 5.75
CA TYR A 17 1.54 12.12 4.53
C TYR A 17 0.35 12.95 4.07
N THR A 18 -0.08 12.72 2.84
CA THR A 18 -1.32 13.27 2.29
C THR A 18 -2.27 12.13 1.92
N LEU A 19 -3.50 12.19 2.43
CA LEU A 19 -4.57 11.29 2.00
C LEU A 19 -5.37 11.97 0.87
N LEU A 20 -5.11 11.53 -0.36
CA LEU A 20 -5.74 12.04 -1.57
C LEU A 20 -6.95 11.18 -1.92
N ARG A 21 -8.15 11.76 -1.93
CA ARG A 21 -9.42 11.09 -2.26
C ARG A 21 -9.89 11.47 -3.65
N LEU A 22 -10.29 10.46 -4.43
CA LEU A 22 -10.76 10.61 -5.79
C LEU A 22 -12.17 10.05 -5.93
N GLN A 23 -13.00 10.69 -6.74
CA GLN A 23 -14.31 10.16 -7.11
C GLN A 23 -14.14 8.87 -7.94
N ARG A 24 -14.58 7.74 -7.38
CA ARG A 24 -14.40 6.43 -8.00
C ARG A 24 -15.25 6.19 -9.24
N ARG A 25 -16.47 6.73 -9.26
CA ARG A 25 -17.47 6.43 -10.31
C ARG A 25 -17.65 4.90 -10.46
N ASP A 26 -17.57 4.40 -11.71
CA ASP A 26 -17.69 2.99 -12.12
C ASP A 26 -16.32 2.24 -12.15
N LEU A 27 -15.28 2.85 -11.61
CA LEU A 27 -13.95 2.26 -11.64
C LEU A 27 -13.84 1.12 -10.62
N ASP A 28 -13.30 -0.01 -11.05
CA ASP A 28 -12.96 -1.10 -10.14
C ASP A 28 -11.85 -0.65 -9.18
N ALA A 29 -12.05 -0.87 -7.88
CA ALA A 29 -11.04 -0.56 -6.87
C ALA A 29 -9.92 -1.62 -6.82
N GLY A 30 -10.14 -2.76 -7.43
CA GLY A 30 -9.26 -3.91 -7.30
C GLY A 30 -9.35 -4.60 -5.93
N VAL A 31 -8.36 -5.43 -5.65
CA VAL A 31 -8.18 -6.07 -4.34
C VAL A 31 -7.08 -5.36 -3.54
N PRO A 32 -7.09 -5.42 -2.20
CA PRO A 32 -6.02 -4.83 -1.38
C PRO A 32 -4.64 -5.31 -1.82
N GLY A 33 -3.66 -4.42 -1.83
CA GLY A 33 -2.32 -4.69 -2.33
C GLY A 33 -2.12 -4.36 -3.81
N GLN A 34 -3.19 -4.29 -4.61
CA GLN A 34 -3.11 -3.70 -5.95
C GLN A 34 -2.93 -2.18 -5.89
N PHE A 35 -2.43 -1.63 -6.98
CA PHE A 35 -2.08 -0.21 -7.07
C PHE A 35 -2.65 0.44 -8.34
N PHE A 36 -2.58 1.76 -8.36
CA PHE A 36 -2.86 2.59 -9.53
C PHE A 36 -1.64 3.43 -9.87
N MET A 37 -1.39 3.64 -11.17
CA MET A 37 -0.46 4.64 -11.65
C MET A 37 -1.18 5.99 -11.69
N LEU A 38 -0.72 6.95 -10.90
CA LEU A 38 -1.25 8.31 -10.84
C LEU A 38 -0.35 9.27 -11.64
N GLU A 39 -0.92 10.01 -12.60
CA GLU A 39 -0.18 10.97 -13.41
C GLU A 39 0.02 12.28 -12.63
N ALA A 40 1.21 12.44 -12.08
CA ALA A 40 1.56 13.65 -11.32
C ALA A 40 1.71 14.87 -12.27
N PRO A 41 1.10 16.04 -11.95
CA PRO A 41 1.18 17.23 -12.79
C PRO A 41 2.62 17.63 -13.10
N GLY A 42 2.89 17.93 -14.38
CA GLY A 42 4.20 18.35 -14.85
C GLY A 42 5.29 17.27 -14.79
N ARG A 43 4.90 15.98 -14.69
CA ARG A 43 5.84 14.86 -14.66
C ARG A 43 5.57 13.89 -15.81
N VAL A 44 6.65 13.37 -16.40
CA VAL A 44 6.56 12.42 -17.52
C VAL A 44 6.09 11.05 -17.04
N LEU A 45 6.63 10.58 -15.93
CA LEU A 45 6.28 9.27 -15.39
C LEU A 45 5.17 9.39 -14.34
N PRO A 46 4.18 8.51 -14.34
CA PRO A 46 3.20 8.39 -13.26
C PRO A 46 3.82 7.79 -12.00
N ARG A 47 3.08 7.79 -10.91
CA ARG A 47 3.50 7.23 -9.62
C ARG A 47 2.61 6.06 -9.24
N PRO A 48 3.20 4.87 -8.92
CA PRO A 48 2.43 3.75 -8.38
C PRO A 48 1.99 4.07 -6.96
N MET A 49 0.68 3.98 -6.71
CA MET A 49 0.09 4.22 -5.39
C MET A 49 -0.85 3.09 -5.04
N SER A 50 -0.62 2.47 -3.89
CA SER A 50 -1.52 1.45 -3.34
C SER A 50 -2.85 2.08 -2.95
N VAL A 51 -3.95 1.33 -3.16
CA VAL A 51 -5.26 1.77 -2.70
C VAL A 51 -5.32 1.70 -1.17
N CYS A 52 -5.47 2.86 -0.54
CA CYS A 52 -5.57 2.99 0.92
C CYS A 52 -7.00 2.75 1.41
N LEU A 53 -7.98 3.37 0.77
CA LEU A 53 -9.39 3.19 1.08
C LEU A 53 -10.19 3.05 -0.22
N ALA A 54 -11.22 2.22 -0.17
CA ALA A 54 -12.16 2.08 -1.27
C ALA A 54 -13.60 1.97 -0.75
N THR A 55 -14.45 2.88 -1.19
CA THR A 55 -15.89 2.86 -0.95
C THR A 55 -16.65 2.66 -2.26
N ALA A 56 -17.97 2.72 -2.24
CA ALA A 56 -18.77 2.70 -3.47
C ALA A 56 -18.49 3.92 -4.36
N THR A 57 -18.15 5.06 -3.78
CA THR A 57 -18.03 6.35 -4.46
C THR A 57 -16.62 6.92 -4.53
N GLU A 58 -15.69 6.44 -3.70
CA GLU A 58 -14.33 7.00 -3.59
C GLU A 58 -13.24 5.94 -3.59
N LEU A 59 -12.09 6.34 -4.12
CA LEU A 59 -10.77 5.73 -3.88
C LEU A 59 -9.90 6.73 -3.14
N ALA A 60 -9.09 6.26 -2.18
CA ALA A 60 -8.12 7.10 -1.51
C ALA A 60 -6.71 6.48 -1.58
N PHE A 61 -5.72 7.34 -1.66
CA PHE A 61 -4.31 7.02 -1.72
C PHE A 61 -3.55 7.78 -0.64
N LEU A 62 -2.80 7.08 0.20
CA LEU A 62 -1.89 7.70 1.17
C LEU A 62 -0.55 7.92 0.49
N ILE A 63 -0.08 9.16 0.47
CA ILE A 63 1.09 9.57 -0.32
C ILE A 63 2.13 10.20 0.59
N ASP A 64 3.36 9.72 0.51
CA ASP A 64 4.54 10.33 1.14
C ASP A 64 5.21 11.29 0.12
N PRO A 65 5.36 12.60 0.44
CA PRO A 65 5.94 13.59 -0.47
C PRO A 65 7.47 13.52 -0.58
N VAL A 66 8.03 12.32 -0.75
CA VAL A 66 9.48 12.06 -0.78
C VAL A 66 10.20 12.60 -2.02
N GLY A 67 9.47 12.86 -3.11
CA GLY A 67 10.08 13.29 -4.35
C GLY A 67 9.20 14.21 -5.17
N PRO A 68 9.75 14.82 -6.27
CA PRO A 68 9.03 15.84 -7.03
C PRO A 68 7.66 15.39 -7.59
N GLY A 69 7.49 14.08 -7.87
CA GLY A 69 6.23 13.55 -8.37
C GLY A 69 5.19 13.40 -7.26
N THR A 70 5.57 12.81 -6.12
CA THR A 70 4.66 12.67 -4.97
C THR A 70 4.34 14.03 -4.35
N GLN A 71 5.30 14.95 -4.31
CA GLN A 71 5.05 16.34 -3.90
C GLN A 71 4.05 17.05 -4.82
N ALA A 72 4.08 16.79 -6.13
CA ALA A 72 3.10 17.37 -7.06
C ALA A 72 1.70 16.80 -6.83
N LEU A 73 1.58 15.49 -6.52
CA LEU A 73 0.31 14.87 -6.16
C LEU A 73 -0.26 15.42 -4.84
N CYS A 74 0.60 15.63 -3.83
CA CYS A 74 0.19 16.16 -2.54
C CYS A 74 -0.26 17.64 -2.58
N ARG A 75 0.04 18.38 -3.66
CA ARG A 75 -0.42 19.76 -3.86
C ARG A 75 -1.74 19.89 -4.59
N LEU A 76 -2.31 18.78 -5.01
CA LEU A 76 -3.61 18.78 -5.68
C LEU A 76 -4.74 19.01 -4.67
N ASP A 77 -5.66 19.88 -5.05
CA ASP A 77 -6.80 20.28 -4.23
C ASP A 77 -8.13 19.66 -4.72
N ALA A 78 -9.14 19.70 -3.86
CA ALA A 78 -10.48 19.30 -4.22
C ALA A 78 -11.01 20.10 -5.42
N GLY A 79 -11.65 19.42 -6.36
CA GLY A 79 -12.14 19.99 -7.63
C GLY A 79 -11.16 19.83 -8.80
N GLU A 80 -9.89 19.61 -8.57
CA GLU A 80 -8.93 19.25 -9.61
C GLU A 80 -9.16 17.80 -10.08
N SER A 81 -8.48 17.41 -11.12
CA SER A 81 -8.59 16.05 -11.69
C SER A 81 -7.23 15.54 -12.10
N LEU A 82 -7.04 14.23 -11.99
CA LEU A 82 -5.84 13.56 -12.49
C LEU A 82 -6.19 12.27 -13.23
N HIS A 83 -5.30 11.88 -14.13
CA HIS A 83 -5.42 10.59 -14.78
C HIS A 83 -4.88 9.48 -13.90
N VAL A 84 -5.62 8.38 -13.87
CA VAL A 84 -5.23 7.15 -13.18
C VAL A 84 -5.29 5.97 -14.13
N LEU A 85 -4.41 5.00 -13.93
CA LEU A 85 -4.41 3.73 -14.66
C LEU A 85 -4.36 2.59 -13.64
N GLY A 86 -5.36 1.73 -13.65
CA GLY A 86 -5.45 0.60 -12.72
C GLY A 86 -6.85 -0.03 -12.69
N PRO A 87 -7.09 -1.00 -11.78
CA PRO A 87 -6.11 -1.58 -10.85
C PRO A 87 -5.05 -2.42 -11.57
N LEU A 88 -3.84 -2.50 -10.97
CA LEU A 88 -2.66 -3.15 -11.54
C LEU A 88 -2.00 -4.05 -10.50
N GLY A 89 -1.21 -5.03 -10.99
CA GLY A 89 -0.48 -5.98 -10.16
C GLY A 89 -1.37 -7.04 -9.50
N LYS A 90 -0.76 -7.81 -8.61
CA LYS A 90 -1.42 -8.80 -7.75
C LYS A 90 -1.56 -8.25 -6.34
N GLY A 91 -2.72 -8.46 -5.74
CA GLY A 91 -3.00 -8.10 -4.35
C GLY A 91 -2.85 -9.27 -3.40
N PHE A 92 -3.20 -9.02 -2.14
CA PHE A 92 -3.21 -10.02 -1.08
C PHE A 92 -4.30 -11.08 -1.32
N GLU A 93 -3.95 -12.34 -1.06
CA GLU A 93 -4.91 -13.42 -0.92
C GLU A 93 -5.67 -13.22 0.40
N LEU A 94 -7.01 -13.20 0.29
CA LEU A 94 -7.87 -12.89 1.42
C LEU A 94 -8.45 -14.12 2.11
N ASP A 95 -8.17 -15.33 1.59
CA ASP A 95 -8.60 -16.58 2.19
C ASP A 95 -7.56 -17.04 3.21
N VAL A 96 -7.61 -16.41 4.38
CA VAL A 96 -6.67 -16.57 5.48
C VAL A 96 -7.46 -16.81 6.78
N GLU A 97 -6.94 -17.67 7.65
CA GLU A 97 -7.64 -18.08 8.88
C GLU A 97 -7.32 -17.16 10.07
N ARG A 98 -6.06 -16.81 10.23
CA ARG A 98 -5.54 -16.03 11.37
C ARG A 98 -4.72 -14.83 10.90
N PRO A 99 -5.34 -13.86 10.21
CA PRO A 99 -4.63 -12.74 9.63
C PRO A 99 -4.01 -11.84 10.70
N LEU A 100 -2.73 -11.49 10.49
CA LEU A 100 -2.02 -10.43 11.17
C LEU A 100 -1.52 -9.44 10.13
N LEU A 101 -1.93 -8.18 10.25
CA LEU A 101 -1.45 -7.12 9.39
C LEU A 101 -0.17 -6.51 9.98
N VAL A 102 0.89 -6.39 9.18
CA VAL A 102 2.14 -5.77 9.63
C VAL A 102 2.52 -4.64 8.69
N GLY A 103 2.73 -3.45 9.23
CA GLY A 103 3.02 -2.27 8.42
C GLY A 103 4.20 -1.45 8.93
N GLY A 104 5.01 -0.90 8.01
CA GLY A 104 6.13 -0.02 8.34
C GLY A 104 6.08 1.30 7.58
N GLY A 105 6.05 2.43 8.29
CA GLY A 105 6.05 3.76 7.69
C GLY A 105 4.92 3.94 6.67
N ILE A 106 5.24 4.47 5.46
CA ILE A 106 4.25 4.61 4.37
C ILE A 106 3.72 3.27 3.86
N GLY A 107 4.40 2.15 4.12
CA GLY A 107 3.92 0.81 3.76
C GLY A 107 2.58 0.44 4.40
N ILE A 108 2.08 1.20 5.37
CA ILE A 108 0.70 1.03 5.86
C ILE A 108 -0.35 1.36 4.80
N ALA A 109 0.01 2.01 3.70
CA ALA A 109 -0.95 2.52 2.71
C ALA A 109 -2.01 1.49 2.23
N PRO A 110 -1.70 0.22 1.93
CA PRO A 110 -2.71 -0.77 1.54
C PRO A 110 -3.50 -1.36 2.73
N LEU A 111 -3.03 -1.22 3.98
CA LEU A 111 -3.57 -1.93 5.12
C LEU A 111 -4.98 -1.48 5.56
N PRO A 112 -5.38 -0.21 5.47
CA PRO A 112 -6.76 0.20 5.77
C PRO A 112 -7.79 -0.50 4.87
N TYR A 113 -7.50 -0.59 3.57
CA TYR A 113 -8.36 -1.30 2.63
C TYR A 113 -8.35 -2.81 2.87
N LEU A 114 -7.18 -3.39 3.16
CA LEU A 114 -7.03 -4.80 3.51
C LEU A 114 -7.79 -5.15 4.78
N SER A 115 -7.64 -4.37 5.84
CA SER A 115 -8.38 -4.53 7.10
C SER A 115 -9.90 -4.49 6.89
N ALA A 116 -10.38 -3.51 6.10
CA ALA A 116 -11.80 -3.40 5.78
C ALA A 116 -12.35 -4.59 4.98
N ARG A 117 -11.55 -5.20 4.10
CA ARG A 117 -11.94 -6.37 3.31
C ARG A 117 -11.98 -7.65 4.14
N LEU A 118 -11.00 -7.86 5.01
CA LEU A 118 -10.94 -9.00 5.92
C LEU A 118 -12.02 -8.93 6.99
N SER A 119 -12.34 -7.73 7.50
CA SER A 119 -13.38 -7.51 8.52
C SER A 119 -14.77 -8.01 8.10
N ARG A 120 -15.06 -8.08 6.82
CA ARG A 120 -16.32 -8.61 6.29
C ARG A 120 -16.49 -10.12 6.50
N ARG A 121 -15.42 -10.83 6.90
CA ARG A 121 -15.39 -12.29 7.06
C ARG A 121 -15.42 -12.78 8.51
N GLY A 122 -15.29 -11.91 9.51
CA GLY A 122 -15.33 -12.39 10.89
C GLY A 122 -14.70 -11.49 11.96
N GLY A 123 -14.65 -10.21 11.76
CA GLY A 123 -14.04 -9.27 12.70
C GLY A 123 -12.82 -8.56 12.12
N ARG A 124 -12.36 -7.52 12.81
CA ARG A 124 -11.17 -6.77 12.37
C ARG A 124 -9.91 -7.56 12.70
N PRO A 125 -9.01 -7.78 11.72
CA PRO A 125 -7.73 -8.42 11.99
C PRO A 125 -6.88 -7.53 12.93
N PRO A 126 -6.07 -8.12 13.81
CA PRO A 126 -5.05 -7.40 14.55
C PRO A 126 -4.02 -6.80 13.56
N ALA A 127 -3.42 -5.70 13.98
CA ALA A 127 -2.38 -5.05 13.18
C ALA A 127 -1.23 -4.58 14.07
N LEU A 128 0.00 -4.71 13.59
CA LEU A 128 1.22 -4.17 14.19
C LEU A 128 1.80 -3.13 13.23
N LEU A 129 1.98 -1.90 13.71
CA LEU A 129 2.46 -0.81 12.88
C LEU A 129 3.71 -0.16 13.48
N GLY A 130 4.77 -0.07 12.69
CA GLY A 130 6.03 0.55 13.08
C GLY A 130 6.28 1.87 12.35
N PHE A 131 6.73 2.89 13.08
CA PHE A 131 7.03 4.20 12.53
C PHE A 131 8.35 4.75 13.08
N ARG A 132 8.98 5.66 12.33
CA ARG A 132 10.21 6.32 12.76
C ARG A 132 10.00 7.45 13.78
N SER A 133 8.79 7.97 13.94
CA SER A 133 8.46 9.01 14.93
C SER A 133 6.95 9.10 15.17
N ASP A 134 6.54 9.75 16.26
CA ASP A 134 5.13 9.99 16.61
C ASP A 134 4.37 10.72 15.52
N TRP A 135 5.01 11.66 14.81
CA TRP A 135 4.36 12.38 13.70
C TRP A 135 3.98 11.46 12.55
N HIS A 136 4.85 10.47 12.23
CA HIS A 136 4.51 9.46 11.21
C HIS A 136 3.44 8.50 11.73
N ALA A 137 3.42 8.24 13.04
CA ALA A 137 2.48 7.33 13.67
C ALA A 137 1.03 7.88 13.69
N GLU A 138 0.79 9.18 13.41
CA GLU A 138 -0.56 9.72 13.22
C GLU A 138 -1.35 8.96 12.14
N ALA A 139 -0.66 8.40 11.14
CA ALA A 139 -1.27 7.61 10.09
C ALA A 139 -1.85 6.26 10.57
N ALA A 140 -1.47 5.80 11.76
CA ALA A 140 -2.04 4.58 12.35
C ALA A 140 -3.55 4.71 12.59
N ALA A 141 -4.08 5.93 12.74
CA ALA A 141 -5.52 6.17 12.85
C ALA A 141 -6.33 5.63 11.65
N LEU A 142 -5.69 5.39 10.51
CA LEU A 142 -6.31 4.78 9.34
C LEU A 142 -6.52 3.27 9.48
N VAL A 143 -5.79 2.61 10.41
CA VAL A 143 -5.88 1.15 10.66
C VAL A 143 -6.41 0.93 12.08
N PRO A 144 -7.73 0.78 12.27
CA PRO A 144 -8.31 0.61 13.60
C PRO A 144 -7.81 -0.67 14.29
N ASN A 145 -7.62 -0.59 15.61
CA ASN A 145 -7.11 -1.67 16.49
C ASN A 145 -5.65 -2.08 16.21
N ALA A 146 -4.84 -1.19 15.66
CA ALA A 146 -3.42 -1.44 15.52
C ALA A 146 -2.69 -1.20 16.85
N GLU A 147 -1.76 -2.09 17.17
CA GLU A 147 -0.69 -1.82 18.10
C GLU A 147 0.41 -1.05 17.36
N VAL A 148 0.89 0.04 17.97
CA VAL A 148 1.78 0.99 17.31
C VAL A 148 3.08 1.08 18.08
N VAL A 149 4.20 0.97 17.37
CA VAL A 149 5.54 1.22 17.92
C VAL A 149 6.26 2.29 17.13
N VAL A 150 7.15 2.98 17.81
CA VAL A 150 8.01 4.02 17.23
C VAL A 150 9.47 3.66 17.55
N GLU A 151 10.37 3.97 16.59
CA GLU A 151 11.80 3.74 16.80
C GLU A 151 12.28 4.28 18.18
N PRO A 152 13.12 3.53 18.89
CA PRO A 152 13.97 2.43 18.42
C PRO A 152 13.32 1.03 18.48
N VAL A 153 12.05 0.88 18.83
CA VAL A 153 11.35 -0.42 18.85
C VAL A 153 10.88 -0.76 17.44
N TYR A 154 11.20 -1.96 16.98
CA TYR A 154 10.80 -2.43 15.66
C TYR A 154 9.59 -3.35 15.73
N VAL A 155 8.69 -3.22 14.75
CA VAL A 155 7.46 -4.01 14.69
C VAL A 155 7.69 -5.52 14.66
N THR A 156 8.82 -5.96 14.16
CA THR A 156 9.23 -7.37 14.11
C THR A 156 9.53 -7.97 15.49
N GLU A 157 9.79 -7.14 16.50
CA GLU A 157 10.01 -7.57 17.88
C GLU A 157 8.70 -7.92 18.62
N LEU A 158 7.56 -7.49 18.06
CA LEU A 158 6.23 -7.67 18.66
C LEU A 158 5.44 -8.82 18.02
N LEU A 159 6.04 -9.58 17.11
CA LEU A 159 5.33 -10.70 16.48
C LEU A 159 4.94 -11.72 17.55
N PRO A 160 3.65 -12.07 17.66
CA PRO A 160 3.20 -13.06 18.61
C PRO A 160 3.65 -14.46 18.19
N ASP A 161 3.85 -15.34 19.15
CA ASP A 161 4.15 -16.74 18.91
C ASP A 161 2.98 -17.45 18.20
N GLY A 162 3.32 -18.40 17.34
CA GLY A 162 2.38 -19.31 16.70
C GLY A 162 2.20 -19.07 15.20
N LEU A 163 1.42 -19.97 14.55
CA LEU A 163 1.12 -19.86 13.11
C LEU A 163 0.11 -18.76 12.86
N LEU A 164 0.53 -17.75 12.10
CA LEU A 164 -0.27 -16.62 11.67
C LEU A 164 -0.15 -16.45 10.16
N ASP A 165 -1.23 -15.96 9.56
CA ASP A 165 -1.21 -15.48 8.18
C ASP A 165 -0.75 -14.02 8.18
N VAL A 166 0.56 -13.79 8.07
CA VAL A 166 1.13 -12.44 8.04
C VAL A 166 0.95 -11.82 6.66
N LEU A 167 0.32 -10.64 6.63
CA LEU A 167 0.14 -9.81 5.44
C LEU A 167 0.84 -8.48 5.69
N ALA A 168 1.94 -8.22 5.02
CA ALA A 168 2.80 -7.10 5.35
C ALA A 168 3.13 -6.19 4.17
N CYS A 169 3.35 -4.90 4.50
CA CYS A 169 3.89 -3.91 3.57
C CYS A 169 4.73 -2.89 4.34
N GLY A 170 5.92 -2.59 3.84
CA GLY A 170 6.85 -1.68 4.50
C GLY A 170 8.24 -1.68 3.88
N PRO A 171 9.23 -1.10 4.57
CA PRO A 171 10.60 -1.06 4.08
C PRO A 171 11.18 -2.46 3.85
N GLU A 172 12.03 -2.59 2.85
CA GLU A 172 12.67 -3.86 2.47
C GLU A 172 13.33 -4.59 3.66
N PRO A 173 14.08 -3.94 4.57
CA PRO A 173 14.65 -4.63 5.74
C PRO A 173 13.60 -5.24 6.67
N MET A 174 12.43 -4.61 6.81
CA MET A 174 11.31 -5.17 7.58
C MET A 174 10.72 -6.39 6.90
N LEU A 175 10.53 -6.34 5.58
CA LEU A 175 9.99 -7.45 4.79
C LEU A 175 10.95 -8.65 4.80
N ASP A 176 12.25 -8.42 4.68
CA ASP A 176 13.28 -9.47 4.78
C ASP A 176 13.29 -10.13 6.17
N ALA A 177 13.18 -9.34 7.23
CA ALA A 177 13.08 -9.87 8.59
C ALA A 177 11.81 -10.72 8.77
N LEU A 178 10.67 -10.24 8.27
CA LEU A 178 9.40 -10.99 8.31
C LEU A 178 9.48 -12.28 7.50
N ARG A 179 10.10 -12.25 6.33
CA ARG A 179 10.31 -13.43 5.48
C ARG A 179 11.12 -14.52 6.20
N ALA A 180 12.14 -14.12 6.93
CA ALA A 180 12.98 -15.04 7.70
C ALA A 180 12.22 -15.69 8.88
N ILE A 181 11.26 -14.99 9.49
CA ILE A 181 10.48 -15.46 10.64
C ILE A 181 9.24 -16.24 10.18
N VAL A 182 8.55 -15.76 9.13
CA VAL A 182 7.30 -16.34 8.62
C VAL A 182 7.43 -16.57 7.11
N PRO A 183 7.96 -17.72 6.69
CA PRO A 183 8.19 -18.03 5.26
C PRO A 183 6.91 -18.03 4.38
N THR A 184 5.73 -18.16 4.98
CA THR A 184 4.44 -18.13 4.30
C THR A 184 3.81 -16.73 4.23
N ALA A 185 4.50 -15.70 4.73
CA ALA A 185 3.99 -14.35 4.75
C ALA A 185 3.71 -13.82 3.33
N GLN A 186 2.65 -13.07 3.18
CA GLN A 186 2.37 -12.29 1.99
C GLN A 186 2.99 -10.90 2.14
N LEU A 187 3.96 -10.59 1.31
CA LEU A 187 4.78 -9.38 1.41
C LEU A 187 4.57 -8.50 0.19
N ALA A 188 4.16 -7.26 0.41
CA ALA A 188 4.03 -6.25 -0.64
C ALA A 188 5.34 -5.50 -0.82
N TRP A 189 6.06 -5.81 -1.88
CA TRP A 189 7.36 -5.23 -2.24
C TRP A 189 7.20 -3.95 -3.05
N GLU A 190 8.18 -3.06 -2.95
CA GLU A 190 8.23 -1.81 -3.68
C GLU A 190 9.43 -1.74 -4.61
N ALA A 191 9.23 -1.16 -5.80
CA ALA A 191 10.29 -0.79 -6.71
C ALA A 191 9.86 0.41 -7.56
N PRO A 192 10.82 1.17 -8.13
CA PRO A 192 10.50 2.20 -9.11
C PRO A 192 9.70 1.63 -10.28
N MET A 193 8.59 2.28 -10.65
CA MET A 193 7.76 1.86 -11.78
C MET A 193 7.59 3.01 -12.78
N ALA A 194 7.79 2.69 -14.08
CA ALA A 194 7.53 3.64 -15.14
C ALA A 194 6.19 3.36 -15.83
N CYS A 195 5.99 2.16 -16.39
CA CYS A 195 4.75 1.83 -17.11
C CYS A 195 3.64 1.26 -16.20
N GLY A 196 3.97 0.45 -15.19
CA GLY A 196 3.03 -0.20 -14.28
C GLY A 196 2.34 -1.46 -14.83
N TYR A 197 2.58 -1.87 -16.08
CA TYR A 197 1.88 -2.98 -16.74
C TYR A 197 2.80 -3.96 -17.50
N GLY A 198 4.07 -4.04 -17.10
CA GLY A 198 4.99 -5.08 -17.58
C GLY A 198 5.76 -4.79 -18.86
N ALA A 199 5.62 -3.59 -19.48
CA ALA A 199 6.25 -3.30 -20.77
C ALA A 199 7.71 -2.84 -20.65
N CYS A 200 8.09 -2.11 -19.59
CA CYS A 200 9.38 -1.44 -19.51
C CYS A 200 10.44 -2.16 -18.68
N TYR A 201 10.06 -3.18 -17.91
CA TYR A 201 10.93 -3.93 -16.99
C TYR A 201 11.61 -3.10 -15.89
N GLY A 202 11.22 -1.84 -15.69
CA GLY A 202 11.80 -0.94 -14.68
C GLY A 202 11.49 -1.32 -13.23
N CYS A 203 10.55 -2.25 -12.99
CA CYS A 203 10.16 -2.71 -11.66
C CYS A 203 10.63 -4.14 -11.36
N VAL A 204 11.64 -4.62 -12.07
CA VAL A 204 12.21 -5.94 -11.82
C VAL A 204 13.03 -5.89 -10.53
N VAL A 205 12.74 -6.85 -9.65
CA VAL A 205 13.51 -7.15 -8.45
C VAL A 205 13.99 -8.61 -8.51
N GLU A 206 15.09 -8.90 -7.84
CA GLU A 206 15.56 -10.26 -7.65
C GLU A 206 15.13 -10.73 -6.25
N LEU A 207 14.34 -11.79 -6.21
CA LEU A 207 13.91 -12.45 -4.97
C LEU A 207 14.11 -13.96 -5.12
N ASP A 208 14.86 -14.54 -4.20
CA ASP A 208 15.19 -15.98 -4.18
C ASP A 208 15.84 -16.50 -5.49
N GLY A 209 16.68 -15.66 -6.10
CA GLY A 209 17.34 -15.99 -7.38
C GLY A 209 16.44 -15.89 -8.61
N GLU A 210 15.18 -15.42 -8.45
CA GLU A 210 14.25 -15.22 -9.54
C GLU A 210 14.00 -13.72 -9.79
N LEU A 211 13.91 -13.33 -11.06
CA LEU A 211 13.57 -11.98 -11.47
C LEU A 211 12.03 -11.84 -11.53
N LYS A 212 11.48 -10.95 -10.71
CA LYS A 212 10.04 -10.66 -10.65
C LYS A 212 9.75 -9.22 -11.09
N ARG A 213 8.82 -9.04 -12.02
CA ARG A 213 8.28 -7.69 -12.34
C ARG A 213 7.17 -7.37 -11.37
N LEU A 214 7.40 -6.51 -10.40
CA LEU A 214 6.43 -6.21 -9.34
C LEU A 214 5.09 -5.68 -9.87
N CYS A 215 5.07 -5.04 -11.02
CA CYS A 215 3.82 -4.56 -11.62
C CYS A 215 2.96 -5.67 -12.28
N VAL A 216 3.48 -6.90 -12.41
CA VAL A 216 2.79 -8.04 -13.06
C VAL A 216 2.70 -9.23 -12.13
N GLU A 217 3.86 -9.70 -11.63
CA GLU A 217 3.95 -10.86 -10.74
C GLU A 217 3.62 -10.49 -9.28
N GLY A 218 3.86 -9.20 -8.88
CA GLY A 218 3.59 -8.62 -7.57
C GLY A 218 2.57 -7.48 -7.64
N PRO A 219 2.63 -6.48 -6.75
CA PRO A 219 3.65 -6.27 -5.72
C PRO A 219 3.59 -7.25 -4.55
N VAL A 220 2.45 -7.90 -4.31
CA VAL A 220 2.33 -8.90 -3.25
C VAL A 220 2.86 -10.25 -3.73
N LEU A 221 3.87 -10.74 -3.03
CA LEU A 221 4.48 -12.04 -3.26
C LEU A 221 4.43 -12.85 -1.95
N VAL A 222 4.24 -14.15 -2.06
CA VAL A 222 4.40 -15.05 -0.91
C VAL A 222 5.90 -15.25 -0.70
N ALA A 223 6.35 -15.14 0.53
CA ALA A 223 7.70 -15.48 0.92
C ALA A 223 7.88 -17.00 0.68
N ALA A 224 8.83 -17.41 -0.13
CA ALA A 224 9.11 -18.80 -0.47
C ALA A 224 10.37 -19.27 0.25
#